data_0881c58101310d7c18d62e35957460b7
#
_entry.id   0881c58101310d7c18d62e35957460b7
#
_cell.length_a   1.000
_cell.length_b   1.000
_cell.length_c   1.000
_cell.angle_alpha   90.00
_cell.angle_beta   90.00
_cell.angle_gamma   90.00
#
_symmetry.space_group_name_H-M   'P 1'
#
loop_
_entity.id
_entity.type
_entity.pdbx_description
1 polymer ?
#
loop_
_entity_poly.entity_id
_entity_poly.type
_entity_poly.pdbx_seq_one_letter_code
_entity_poly.pdbx_strand_id
1 'polypeptide(L)' 'MTDQARRNKAIRKCFYEQLGKGMPVMELYILIGKQFYLSEERVRQIVAKRKSR' A
#
# COMPACT_ATOMS: atom_id res chain seq x y z
N MET A 1 10.99 16.63 -0.54
CA MET A 1 10.10 15.51 -0.60
C MET A 1 9.98 14.96 -1.99
N THR A 2 10.08 13.70 -2.16
CA THR A 2 10.03 13.10 -3.48
C THR A 2 8.61 12.63 -3.81
N ASP A 3 8.35 12.45 -5.09
CA ASP A 3 7.06 11.91 -5.51
C ASP A 3 6.86 10.52 -4.96
N GLN A 4 7.96 9.78 -4.81
CA GLN A 4 7.88 8.43 -4.31
C GLN A 4 7.38 8.40 -2.86
N ALA A 5 7.88 9.31 -2.04
CA ALA A 5 7.45 9.37 -0.66
C ALA A 5 5.97 9.72 -0.57
N ARG A 6 5.55 10.64 -1.42
CA ARG A 6 4.17 11.06 -1.46
C ARG A 6 3.28 9.91 -1.89
N ARG A 7 3.71 9.17 -2.92
CA ARG A 7 2.94 8.05 -3.42
C ARG A 7 2.88 6.94 -2.37
N ASN A 8 3.98 6.68 -1.70
CA ASN A 8 4.00 5.63 -0.69
C ASN A 8 3.06 5.95 0.45
N LYS A 9 2.98 7.20 0.81
CA LYS A 9 2.07 7.62 1.85
C LYS A 9 0.63 7.39 1.44
N ALA A 10 0.29 7.72 0.19
CA ALA A 10 -1.04 7.50 -0.31
C ALA A 10 -1.37 6.01 -0.37
N ILE A 11 -0.42 5.20 -0.76
CA ILE A 11 -0.61 3.77 -0.82
C ILE A 11 -0.92 3.20 0.56
N ARG A 12 -0.15 3.60 1.55
CA ARG A 12 -0.38 3.11 2.90
C ARG A 12 -1.72 3.57 3.43
N LYS A 13 -2.07 4.80 3.17
CA LYS A 13 -3.35 5.31 3.63
C LYS A 13 -4.50 4.53 3.01
N CYS A 14 -4.43 4.31 1.70
CA CYS A 14 -5.46 3.56 1.01
C CYS A 14 -5.54 2.14 1.54
N PHE A 15 -4.41 1.53 1.77
CA PHE A 15 -4.36 0.17 2.28
C PHE A 15 -5.06 0.05 3.63
N TYR A 16 -4.70 0.90 4.55
CA TYR A 16 -5.27 0.81 5.89
C TYR A 16 -6.74 1.19 5.95
N GLU A 17 -7.16 2.08 5.10
CA GLU A 17 -8.56 2.43 5.03
C GLU A 17 -9.40 1.24 4.59
N GLN A 18 -8.96 0.56 3.54
CA GLN A 18 -9.71 -0.58 3.05
C GLN A 18 -9.61 -1.76 4.01
N LEU A 19 -8.47 -1.89 4.65
CA LEU A 19 -8.29 -2.95 5.62
C LEU A 19 -9.27 -2.77 6.77
N GLY A 20 -9.50 -1.55 7.17
CA GLY A 20 -10.44 -1.26 8.24
C GLY A 20 -11.87 -1.59 7.87
N LYS A 21 -12.14 -1.69 6.57
CA LYS A 21 -13.48 -2.05 6.12
C LYS A 21 -13.66 -3.55 5.98
N GLY A 22 -12.64 -4.31 6.32
CA GLY A 22 -12.75 -5.76 6.28
C GLY A 22 -12.23 -6.40 5.01
N MET A 23 -11.55 -5.67 4.17
CA MET A 23 -11.03 -6.26 2.95
C MET A 23 -9.84 -7.15 3.22
N PRO A 24 -9.74 -8.30 2.55
CA PRO A 24 -8.60 -9.19 2.76
C PRO A 24 -7.31 -8.53 2.28
N VAL A 25 -6.24 -8.82 2.99
CA VAL A 25 -4.95 -8.22 2.68
C VAL A 25 -4.50 -8.56 1.26
N MET A 26 -4.68 -9.81 0.87
CA MET A 26 -4.25 -10.24 -0.45
C MET A 26 -4.91 -9.43 -1.55
N GLU A 27 -6.19 -9.20 -1.39
CA GLU A 27 -6.92 -8.43 -2.39
C GLU A 27 -6.46 -6.99 -2.42
N LEU A 28 -6.11 -6.47 -1.27
CA LEU A 28 -5.61 -5.11 -1.22
C LEU A 28 -4.31 -4.94 -1.97
N TYR A 29 -3.44 -5.92 -1.88
CA TYR A 29 -2.20 -5.87 -2.62
C TYR A 29 -2.46 -5.80 -4.12
N ILE A 30 -3.38 -6.61 -4.60
CA ILE A 30 -3.70 -6.63 -6.01
C ILE A 30 -4.35 -5.33 -6.44
N LEU A 31 -5.33 -4.90 -5.68
CA LEU A 31 -6.08 -3.70 -6.01
C LEU A 31 -5.18 -2.47 -6.04
N ILE A 32 -4.43 -2.28 -5.00
CA ILE A 32 -3.56 -1.12 -4.90
C ILE A 32 -2.45 -1.20 -5.95
N GLY A 33 -1.95 -2.40 -6.18
CA GLY A 33 -0.94 -2.56 -7.21
C GLY A 33 -1.44 -2.13 -8.58
N LYS A 34 -2.66 -2.48 -8.90
CA LYS A 34 -3.24 -2.08 -10.17
C LYS A 34 -3.46 -0.59 -10.21
N GLN A 35 -3.92 -0.05 -9.11
CA GLN A 35 -4.22 1.37 -9.05
C GLN A 35 -2.99 2.24 -9.19
N PHE A 36 -1.88 1.79 -8.63
CA PHE A 36 -0.64 2.55 -8.66
C PHE A 36 0.39 1.98 -9.63
N TYR A 37 -0.02 1.00 -10.43
CA TYR A 37 0.87 0.37 -11.42
C TYR A 37 2.10 -0.24 -10.76
N LEU A 38 1.87 -0.98 -9.69
CA LEU A 38 2.94 -1.65 -8.97
C LEU A 38 2.61 -3.14 -8.84
N SER A 39 3.62 -3.94 -8.59
CA SER A 39 3.40 -5.36 -8.37
C SER A 39 2.90 -5.57 -6.94
N GLU A 40 2.31 -6.72 -6.70
CA GLU A 40 1.83 -7.06 -5.37
C GLU A 40 2.95 -7.01 -4.36
N GLU A 41 4.08 -7.55 -4.74
CA GLU A 41 5.21 -7.58 -3.84
C GLU A 41 5.68 -6.18 -3.49
N ARG A 42 5.65 -5.29 -4.46
CA ARG A 42 6.06 -3.93 -4.19
C ARG A 42 5.12 -3.25 -3.21
N VAL A 43 3.82 -3.46 -3.39
CA VAL A 43 2.85 -2.89 -2.48
C VAL A 43 3.06 -3.44 -1.09
N ARG A 44 3.28 -4.74 -0.99
CA ARG A 44 3.51 -5.38 0.29
C ARG A 44 4.72 -4.78 1.00
N GLN A 45 5.78 -4.55 0.26
CA GLN A 45 6.98 -3.96 0.84
C GLN A 45 6.71 -2.56 1.35
N ILE A 46 5.97 -1.80 0.59
CA ILE A 46 5.68 -0.43 0.98
C ILE A 46 4.84 -0.36 2.25
N VAL A 47 3.81 -1.18 2.33
CA VAL A 47 2.94 -1.12 3.50
C VAL A 47 3.54 -1.83 4.71
N ALA A 48 4.37 -2.82 4.50
CA ALA A 48 5.00 -3.53 5.59
C ALA A 48 6.16 -2.78 6.23
N LYS A 49 6.76 -1.86 5.46
CA LYS A 49 7.88 -1.18 5.98
C LYS A 49 7.47 -0.12 6.91
N ARG A 50 7.17 -0.37 8.09
CA ARG A 50 6.71 0.57 8.94
C ARG A 50 7.79 0.97 9.74
N LYS A 51 8.07 1.74 10.22
CA LYS A 51 9.01 2.10 10.94
C LYS A 51 9.67 1.41 11.63
N SER A 52 10.31 1.39 11.78
CA SER A 52 10.93 0.56 12.40
C SER A 52 11.37 0.94 13.46
N ARG A 53 11.64 1.14 13.95
CA ARG A 53 12.12 1.22 14.83
C ARG A 53 12.53 1.51 15.00
#